data_3f1f4cdbe850b881cff4bb3c0cf25fc0
#
_entry.id   3f1f4cdbe850b881cff4bb3c0cf25fc0
#
_cell.length_a   1.000
_cell.length_b   1.000
_cell.length_c   1.000
_cell.angle_alpha   90.00
_cell.angle_beta   90.00
_cell.angle_gamma   90.00
#
_symmetry.space_group_name_H-M   'P 1'
#
loop_
_entity.id
_entity.type
_entity.pdbx_description
1 polymer ?
#
loop_
_entity_poly.entity_id
_entity_poly.type
_entity_poly.pdbx_seq_one_letter_code
_entity_poly.pdbx_strand_id
1 'polypeptide(L)'
;MLVEGGSSPSRGPANYGDYPLFLDRSEGAYVFDADNNKYIDWMMAYGGLPLGHAHPKIVQAVGEAMATGALLPAATQTEVEVAELIQKMVPSAGRVRFASTGTEAAMAAIRVARGFTGRPKFIKFEGQYHGWYDDFLVNAHPHPISSLGHRRDPVKIADSSGLNQRALEDTIVVPWNDLAALERALENHQGQVAAIITEGIMANMGVIPPLPDYLSTVQDLARTHGALFILDETVTGFRIAPGGCQQHYQLEPDLSIFGKALGAGLPVAAFVGRSEIMESLSWGGVLHYGTQNASRVGLFSARANLQVLGDDNANVFQHTWSIGERLVNGLQEAFKETKTSAIVQGVGPMFQILFTKQAEIRDYREFCAFVDRDRYRRFVHALFQHGIYMTPASGLHSVTSLAHSPEDVDDTLLAVREVLLNGEYA
;
A
#
# COMPACT_ATOMS: atom_id res chain seq x y z
N MET A 1 17.32 -23.74 -2.99
CA MET A 1 17.60 -23.22 -1.64
C MET A 1 16.48 -22.32 -1.12
N LEU A 2 16.08 -21.27 -1.84
CA LEU A 2 14.93 -20.45 -1.43
C LEU A 2 13.61 -21.11 -1.86
N VAL A 3 12.59 -21.04 -0.99
CA VAL A 3 11.24 -21.52 -1.32
C VAL A 3 10.73 -20.66 -2.49
N GLU A 4 10.25 -21.31 -3.56
CA GLU A 4 9.82 -20.65 -4.81
C GLU A 4 10.81 -19.64 -5.40
N GLY A 5 12.09 -19.77 -5.06
CA GLY A 5 13.17 -18.89 -5.55
C GLY A 5 13.23 -17.50 -4.91
N GLY A 6 12.39 -17.21 -3.91
CA GLY A 6 12.33 -15.89 -3.28
C GLY A 6 11.89 -15.91 -1.82
N SER A 7 11.95 -14.76 -1.16
CA SER A 7 11.52 -14.57 0.24
C SER A 7 10.07 -14.05 0.36
N SER A 8 9.32 -14.03 -0.74
CA SER A 8 7.91 -13.70 -0.80
C SER A 8 7.32 -14.28 -2.09
N PRO A 9 6.09 -14.82 -2.09
CA PRO A 9 5.47 -15.39 -3.30
C PRO A 9 5.46 -14.40 -4.49
N SER A 10 5.25 -13.12 -4.23
CA SER A 10 5.22 -12.08 -5.27
C SER A 10 6.59 -11.75 -5.88
N ARG A 11 7.71 -12.22 -5.28
CA ARG A 11 9.07 -11.98 -5.74
C ARG A 11 9.72 -13.18 -6.40
N GLY A 12 9.01 -14.31 -6.50
CA GLY A 12 9.53 -15.50 -7.14
C GLY A 12 9.87 -15.21 -8.62
N PRO A 13 11.06 -15.57 -9.10
CA PRO A 13 11.49 -15.26 -10.48
C PRO A 13 10.53 -15.84 -11.53
N ALA A 14 9.87 -16.95 -11.25
CA ALA A 14 8.88 -17.57 -12.14
C ALA A 14 7.61 -16.71 -12.37
N ASN A 15 7.38 -15.66 -11.59
CA ASN A 15 6.27 -14.74 -11.82
C ASN A 15 6.48 -13.85 -13.07
N TYR A 16 7.71 -13.82 -13.62
CA TYR A 16 8.10 -12.92 -14.71
C TYR A 16 8.17 -13.61 -16.07
N GLY A 17 7.51 -14.75 -16.26
CA GLY A 17 7.43 -15.49 -17.50
C GLY A 17 8.45 -16.64 -17.58
N ASP A 18 8.75 -17.08 -18.81
CA ASP A 18 9.64 -18.20 -19.07
C ASP A 18 11.11 -17.88 -18.74
N TYR A 19 11.47 -16.60 -18.76
CA TYR A 19 12.79 -16.11 -18.36
C TYR A 19 12.72 -15.61 -16.91
N PRO A 20 13.38 -16.29 -15.95
CA PRO A 20 13.32 -15.88 -14.56
C PRO A 20 14.07 -14.57 -14.33
N LEU A 21 13.37 -13.53 -13.89
CA LEU A 21 13.96 -12.22 -13.66
C LEU A 21 14.72 -12.19 -12.32
N PHE A 22 16.01 -11.87 -12.39
CA PHE A 22 16.87 -11.59 -11.22
C PHE A 22 17.41 -10.18 -11.35
N LEU A 23 16.95 -9.28 -10.48
CA LEU A 23 17.45 -7.91 -10.42
C LEU A 23 18.76 -7.86 -9.62
N ASP A 24 19.77 -7.15 -10.13
CA ASP A 24 21.10 -7.00 -9.53
C ASP A 24 21.30 -5.62 -8.89
N ARG A 25 20.92 -4.56 -9.60
CA ARG A 25 21.09 -3.18 -9.13
C ARG A 25 19.96 -2.27 -9.54
N SER A 26 19.92 -1.07 -8.96
CA SER A 26 18.89 -0.07 -9.27
C SER A 26 19.41 1.34 -9.03
N GLU A 27 18.92 2.32 -9.82
CA GLU A 27 19.29 3.72 -9.73
C GLU A 27 18.19 4.62 -10.30
N GLY A 28 17.81 5.66 -9.57
CA GLY A 28 16.77 6.61 -10.01
C GLY A 28 15.43 5.93 -10.30
N ALA A 29 14.96 6.01 -11.54
CA ALA A 29 13.73 5.38 -12.02
C ALA A 29 13.96 3.96 -12.56
N TYR A 30 15.17 3.40 -12.46
CA TYR A 30 15.55 2.21 -13.21
C TYR A 30 15.97 1.05 -12.31
N VAL A 31 15.67 -0.17 -12.78
CA VAL A 31 16.23 -1.42 -12.27
C VAL A 31 17.02 -2.12 -13.38
N PHE A 32 17.99 -2.93 -12.99
CA PHE A 32 18.83 -3.68 -13.91
C PHE A 32 18.86 -5.15 -13.48
N ASP A 33 18.71 -6.05 -14.44
CA ASP A 33 18.80 -7.47 -14.16
C ASP A 33 20.26 -7.98 -14.14
N ALA A 34 20.43 -9.26 -13.88
CA ALA A 34 21.74 -9.92 -13.81
C ALA A 34 22.49 -9.92 -15.16
N ASP A 35 21.81 -9.77 -16.27
CA ASP A 35 22.37 -9.64 -17.63
C ASP A 35 22.59 -8.18 -18.03
N ASN A 36 22.38 -7.26 -17.10
CA ASN A 36 22.52 -5.81 -17.24
C ASN A 36 21.52 -5.16 -18.20
N ASN A 37 20.37 -5.80 -18.45
CA ASN A 37 19.26 -5.15 -19.13
C ASN A 37 18.64 -4.10 -18.22
N LYS A 38 18.30 -2.93 -18.79
CA LYS A 38 17.75 -1.78 -18.10
C LYS A 38 16.23 -1.74 -18.27
N TYR A 39 15.51 -1.48 -17.17
CA TYR A 39 14.06 -1.35 -17.15
C TYR A 39 13.63 -0.06 -16.44
N ILE A 40 12.63 0.65 -16.99
CA ILE A 40 11.92 1.73 -16.28
C ILE A 40 11.01 1.08 -15.23
N ASP A 41 11.18 1.40 -13.94
CA ASP A 41 10.49 0.75 -12.81
C ASP A 41 9.27 1.53 -12.34
N TRP A 42 8.07 1.12 -12.77
CA TRP A 42 6.80 1.68 -12.28
C TRP A 42 6.28 0.99 -11.01
N MET A 43 7.02 0.04 -10.43
CA MET A 43 6.64 -0.61 -9.17
C MET A 43 7.29 0.07 -7.96
N MET A 44 8.51 0.60 -8.11
CA MET A 44 9.24 1.29 -7.04
C MET A 44 9.24 0.52 -5.72
N ALA A 45 9.64 -0.77 -5.76
CA ALA A 45 9.66 -1.67 -4.62
C ALA A 45 8.30 -1.73 -3.87
N TYR A 46 7.21 -1.96 -4.61
CA TYR A 46 5.83 -1.96 -4.09
C TYR A 46 5.41 -0.61 -3.47
N GLY A 47 5.89 0.48 -4.05
CA GLY A 47 5.60 1.82 -3.58
C GLY A 47 6.49 2.28 -2.42
N GLY A 48 7.60 1.61 -2.15
CA GLY A 48 8.53 1.96 -1.07
C GLY A 48 9.48 3.12 -1.36
N LEU A 49 9.60 3.58 -2.61
CA LEU A 49 10.65 4.49 -3.07
C LEU A 49 10.09 5.80 -3.68
N PRO A 50 9.59 6.72 -2.86
CA PRO A 50 9.00 7.96 -3.40
C PRO A 50 10.02 8.87 -4.09
N LEU A 51 11.30 8.79 -3.71
CA LEU A 51 12.39 9.58 -4.29
C LEU A 51 13.13 8.85 -5.42
N GLY A 52 12.78 7.59 -5.72
CA GLY A 52 13.51 6.72 -6.62
C GLY A 52 14.57 5.87 -5.92
N HIS A 53 15.24 5.01 -6.70
CA HIS A 53 16.28 4.10 -6.23
C HIS A 53 17.58 4.85 -5.90
N ALA A 54 18.28 4.39 -4.86
CA ALA A 54 19.61 4.85 -4.47
C ALA A 54 19.73 6.39 -4.38
N HIS A 55 18.67 7.07 -3.89
CA HIS A 55 18.70 8.53 -3.77
C HIS A 55 19.86 9.01 -2.89
N PRO A 56 20.71 9.96 -3.33
CA PRO A 56 21.97 10.31 -2.66
C PRO A 56 21.82 10.67 -1.17
N LYS A 57 20.78 11.44 -0.79
CA LYS A 57 20.52 11.78 0.62
C LYS A 57 20.19 10.55 1.47
N ILE A 58 19.50 9.54 0.90
CA ILE A 58 19.20 8.29 1.60
C ILE A 58 20.46 7.45 1.78
N VAL A 59 21.25 7.29 0.72
CA VAL A 59 22.52 6.56 0.76
C VAL A 59 23.46 7.15 1.81
N GLN A 60 23.61 8.48 1.84
CA GLN A 60 24.41 9.19 2.84
C GLN A 60 23.91 8.95 4.26
N ALA A 61 22.61 9.11 4.51
CA ALA A 61 22.01 8.94 5.84
C ALA A 61 22.17 7.50 6.35
N VAL A 62 21.98 6.50 5.50
CA VAL A 62 22.18 5.09 5.84
C VAL A 62 23.66 4.81 6.16
N GLY A 63 24.61 5.36 5.38
CA GLY A 63 26.04 5.28 5.64
C GLY A 63 26.40 5.86 7.02
N GLU A 64 25.86 7.01 7.39
CA GLU A 64 26.04 7.64 8.70
C GLU A 64 25.50 6.74 9.83
N ALA A 65 24.30 6.20 9.68
CA ALA A 65 23.71 5.28 10.67
C ALA A 65 24.60 4.06 10.90
N MET A 66 25.13 3.46 9.82
CA MET A 66 26.04 2.32 9.91
C MET A 66 27.36 2.67 10.60
N ALA A 67 27.92 3.83 10.28
CA ALA A 67 29.18 4.28 10.86
C ALA A 67 29.08 4.64 12.37
N THR A 68 27.89 5.01 12.85
CA THR A 68 27.66 5.45 14.24
C THR A 68 26.87 4.46 15.09
N GLY A 69 26.59 3.26 14.58
CA GLY A 69 25.87 2.18 15.25
C GLY A 69 24.44 2.00 14.75
N ALA A 70 24.20 0.89 14.08
CA ALA A 70 22.94 0.59 13.39
C ALA A 70 21.73 0.39 14.34
N LEU A 71 21.99 -0.07 15.57
CA LEU A 71 20.97 -0.37 16.58
C LEU A 71 21.50 -0.01 17.97
N LEU A 72 20.72 0.71 18.76
CA LEU A 72 21.07 1.08 20.14
C LEU A 72 20.00 0.58 21.11
N PRO A 73 20.38 0.22 22.37
CA PRO A 73 19.46 -0.37 23.35
C PRO A 73 18.60 0.67 24.12
N ALA A 74 18.63 1.92 23.71
CA ALA A 74 17.89 3.02 24.35
C ALA A 74 17.33 3.98 23.30
N ALA A 75 16.39 4.84 23.72
CA ALA A 75 15.83 5.88 22.85
C ALA A 75 16.93 6.80 22.29
N THR A 76 16.75 7.23 21.05
CA THR A 76 17.72 8.06 20.33
C THR A 76 17.12 9.39 19.92
N GLN A 77 17.98 10.41 19.76
CA GLN A 77 17.57 11.72 19.25
C GLN A 77 16.88 11.60 17.88
N THR A 78 17.39 10.74 16.99
CA THR A 78 16.81 10.51 15.65
C THR A 78 15.38 9.99 15.72
N GLU A 79 15.07 9.17 16.74
CA GLU A 79 13.70 8.68 16.95
C GLU A 79 12.72 9.82 17.26
N VAL A 80 13.15 10.78 18.07
CA VAL A 80 12.37 11.99 18.36
C VAL A 80 12.21 12.86 17.12
N GLU A 81 13.31 13.12 16.39
CA GLU A 81 13.30 13.93 15.17
C GLU A 81 12.35 13.36 14.09
N VAL A 82 12.37 12.04 13.89
CA VAL A 82 11.45 11.39 12.93
C VAL A 82 10.00 11.47 13.39
N ALA A 83 9.75 11.30 14.70
CA ALA A 83 8.41 11.46 15.25
C ALA A 83 7.87 12.89 15.05
N GLU A 84 8.69 13.92 15.29
CA GLU A 84 8.34 15.32 15.04
C GLU A 84 8.06 15.60 13.56
N LEU A 85 8.87 15.05 12.64
CA LEU A 85 8.62 15.17 11.19
C LEU A 85 7.29 14.52 10.79
N ILE A 86 6.99 13.34 11.33
CA ILE A 86 5.69 12.69 11.10
C ILE A 86 4.56 13.56 11.63
N GLN A 87 4.65 14.07 12.86
CA GLN A 87 3.62 14.93 13.47
C GLN A 87 3.38 16.22 12.67
N LYS A 88 4.45 16.77 12.07
CA LYS A 88 4.33 17.97 11.22
C LYS A 88 3.56 17.70 9.92
N MET A 89 3.70 16.50 9.35
CA MET A 89 3.11 16.14 8.06
C MET A 89 1.75 15.45 8.19
N VAL A 90 1.52 14.74 9.28
CA VAL A 90 0.35 13.87 9.49
C VAL A 90 -0.59 14.48 10.53
N PRO A 91 -1.79 14.97 10.14
CA PRO A 91 -2.68 15.72 11.04
C PRO A 91 -3.12 14.92 12.30
N SER A 92 -3.32 13.61 12.17
CA SER A 92 -3.80 12.73 13.28
C SER A 92 -2.70 12.24 14.23
N ALA A 93 -1.41 12.55 13.97
CA ALA A 93 -0.29 12.01 14.73
C ALA A 93 -0.06 12.70 16.09
N GLY A 94 -0.97 12.53 17.04
CA GLY A 94 -0.80 13.01 18.41
C GLY A 94 0.38 12.31 19.13
N ARG A 95 0.58 11.01 18.91
CA ARG A 95 1.70 10.19 19.35
C ARG A 95 2.15 9.24 18.25
N VAL A 96 3.43 8.88 18.25
CA VAL A 96 4.07 7.98 17.27
C VAL A 96 4.67 6.77 17.95
N ARG A 97 4.54 5.59 17.35
CA ARG A 97 5.23 4.37 17.76
C ARG A 97 5.80 3.66 16.55
N PHE A 98 7.09 3.36 16.56
CA PHE A 98 7.78 2.70 15.45
C PHE A 98 7.66 1.19 15.51
N ALA A 99 7.64 0.57 14.33
CA ALA A 99 7.73 -0.87 14.09
C ALA A 99 8.70 -1.10 12.91
N SER A 100 9.03 -2.36 12.61
CA SER A 100 9.92 -2.66 11.48
C SER A 100 9.15 -2.84 10.17
N THR A 101 7.90 -3.29 10.24
CA THR A 101 7.07 -3.58 9.06
C THR A 101 5.65 -3.05 9.20
N GLY A 102 4.97 -2.81 8.05
CA GLY A 102 3.55 -2.44 8.04
C GLY A 102 2.67 -3.49 8.71
N THR A 103 2.98 -4.78 8.57
CA THR A 103 2.25 -5.86 9.25
C THR A 103 2.32 -5.72 10.77
N GLU A 104 3.52 -5.46 11.33
CA GLU A 104 3.68 -5.24 12.78
C GLU A 104 2.93 -3.99 13.25
N ALA A 105 3.00 -2.91 12.49
CA ALA A 105 2.27 -1.68 12.80
C ALA A 105 0.75 -1.88 12.77
N ALA A 106 0.22 -2.60 11.79
CA ALA A 106 -1.21 -2.92 11.68
C ALA A 106 -1.67 -3.85 12.83
N MET A 107 -0.87 -4.89 13.13
CA MET A 107 -1.12 -5.79 14.26
C MET A 107 -1.15 -5.02 15.60
N ALA A 108 -0.22 -4.08 15.79
CA ALA A 108 -0.18 -3.24 16.97
C ALA A 108 -1.39 -2.30 17.05
N ALA A 109 -1.79 -1.67 15.94
CA ALA A 109 -2.94 -0.79 15.89
C ALA A 109 -4.25 -1.50 16.27
N ILE A 110 -4.50 -2.71 15.75
CA ILE A 110 -5.67 -3.53 16.16
C ILE A 110 -5.57 -3.92 17.64
N ARG A 111 -4.39 -4.28 18.14
CA ARG A 111 -4.20 -4.59 19.56
C ARG A 111 -4.50 -3.38 20.45
N VAL A 112 -4.04 -2.20 20.07
CA VAL A 112 -4.37 -0.93 20.74
C VAL A 112 -5.87 -0.69 20.75
N ALA A 113 -6.53 -0.84 19.59
CA ALA A 113 -7.98 -0.66 19.49
C ALA A 113 -8.75 -1.62 20.41
N ARG A 114 -8.37 -2.91 20.41
CA ARG A 114 -8.97 -3.91 21.32
C ARG A 114 -8.72 -3.57 22.79
N GLY A 115 -7.49 -3.18 23.13
CA GLY A 115 -7.13 -2.81 24.51
C GLY A 115 -7.83 -1.56 25.00
N PHE A 116 -7.96 -0.53 24.16
CA PHE A 116 -8.61 0.73 24.48
C PHE A 116 -10.14 0.60 24.61
N THR A 117 -10.77 -0.13 23.70
CA THR A 117 -12.24 -0.28 23.69
C THR A 117 -12.75 -1.43 24.54
N GLY A 118 -11.91 -2.40 24.90
CA GLY A 118 -12.30 -3.65 25.57
C GLY A 118 -13.11 -4.61 24.66
N ARG A 119 -13.15 -4.39 23.33
CA ARG A 119 -13.95 -5.15 22.37
C ARG A 119 -13.08 -6.07 21.53
N PRO A 120 -13.52 -7.28 21.15
CA PRO A 120 -12.67 -8.26 20.48
C PRO A 120 -12.63 -8.12 18.95
N LYS A 121 -13.73 -7.71 18.32
CA LYS A 121 -13.91 -7.75 16.86
C LYS A 121 -13.44 -6.49 16.17
N PHE A 122 -13.12 -6.62 14.89
CA PHE A 122 -12.90 -5.47 14.02
C PHE A 122 -13.50 -5.72 12.63
N ILE A 123 -13.76 -4.65 11.90
CA ILE A 123 -14.25 -4.67 10.53
C ILE A 123 -13.08 -4.36 9.59
N LYS A 124 -12.93 -5.14 8.51
CA LYS A 124 -12.10 -4.85 7.34
C LYS A 124 -12.92 -5.00 6.05
N PHE A 125 -12.39 -4.51 4.95
CA PHE A 125 -13.07 -4.59 3.65
C PHE A 125 -12.48 -5.68 2.76
N GLU A 126 -13.36 -6.33 1.94
CA GLU A 126 -12.94 -7.29 0.93
C GLU A 126 -11.87 -6.68 0.02
N GLY A 127 -10.82 -7.44 -0.28
CA GLY A 127 -9.73 -7.04 -1.17
C GLY A 127 -8.66 -6.14 -0.54
N GLN A 128 -8.87 -5.60 0.65
CA GLN A 128 -7.86 -4.78 1.32
C GLN A 128 -6.83 -5.64 2.06
N TYR A 129 -5.56 -5.22 1.96
CA TYR A 129 -4.42 -5.93 2.52
C TYR A 129 -3.72 -5.11 3.59
N HIS A 130 -3.72 -5.62 4.83
CA HIS A 130 -3.13 -4.96 6.00
C HIS A 130 -1.92 -5.73 6.58
N GLY A 131 -1.28 -6.57 5.76
CA GLY A 131 -0.18 -7.45 6.17
C GLY A 131 -0.59 -8.92 6.24
N TRP A 132 0.38 -9.77 6.60
CA TRP A 132 0.22 -11.23 6.57
C TRP A 132 -0.07 -11.86 7.96
N TYR A 133 -0.50 -11.05 8.92
CA TYR A 133 -0.99 -11.52 10.21
C TYR A 133 -2.36 -12.22 10.05
N ASP A 134 -2.62 -13.25 10.84
CA ASP A 134 -3.81 -14.11 10.73
C ASP A 134 -5.12 -13.32 10.59
N ASP A 135 -5.31 -12.29 11.43
CA ASP A 135 -6.51 -11.46 11.44
C ASP A 135 -6.76 -10.74 10.09
N PHE A 136 -5.72 -10.52 9.28
CA PHE A 136 -5.80 -9.77 8.02
C PHE A 136 -5.86 -10.63 6.76
N LEU A 137 -5.42 -11.90 6.84
CA LEU A 137 -5.44 -12.84 5.71
C LEU A 137 -6.82 -13.47 5.52
N VAL A 138 -7.84 -12.63 5.43
CA VAL A 138 -9.23 -13.00 5.20
C VAL A 138 -9.77 -12.11 4.08
N ASN A 139 -10.18 -12.69 2.95
CA ASN A 139 -10.68 -11.99 1.77
C ASN A 139 -9.74 -10.85 1.28
N ALA A 140 -8.42 -11.02 1.38
CA ALA A 140 -7.44 -10.03 0.96
C ALA A 140 -6.88 -10.29 -0.46
N HIS A 141 -7.07 -11.51 -0.99
CA HIS A 141 -6.64 -11.92 -2.33
C HIS A 141 -7.83 -12.24 -3.23
N PRO A 142 -7.66 -12.25 -4.58
CA PRO A 142 -8.76 -12.53 -5.49
C PRO A 142 -9.28 -13.96 -5.36
N HIS A 143 -10.59 -14.12 -5.15
CA HIS A 143 -11.29 -15.40 -5.10
C HIS A 143 -12.35 -15.50 -6.20
N PRO A 144 -12.77 -16.73 -6.59
CA PRO A 144 -13.91 -16.91 -7.49
C PRO A 144 -15.17 -16.26 -6.90
N ILE A 145 -15.94 -15.55 -7.72
CA ILE A 145 -17.18 -14.87 -7.28
C ILE A 145 -18.15 -15.85 -6.61
N SER A 146 -18.21 -17.08 -7.10
CA SER A 146 -19.09 -18.12 -6.53
C SER A 146 -18.78 -18.50 -5.08
N SER A 147 -17.56 -18.21 -4.60
CA SER A 147 -17.13 -18.51 -3.23
C SER A 147 -17.37 -17.36 -2.25
N LEU A 148 -17.61 -16.14 -2.72
CA LEU A 148 -17.71 -14.95 -1.89
C LEU A 148 -19.03 -14.81 -1.10
N GLY A 149 -20.03 -15.65 -1.40
CA GLY A 149 -21.36 -15.56 -0.78
C GLY A 149 -22.12 -14.30 -1.20
N HIS A 150 -23.19 -14.02 -0.47
CA HIS A 150 -24.03 -12.86 -0.76
C HIS A 150 -23.33 -11.56 -0.34
N ARG A 151 -23.48 -10.48 -1.14
CA ARG A 151 -22.85 -9.17 -0.87
C ARG A 151 -23.17 -8.61 0.53
N ARG A 152 -24.38 -8.87 1.01
CA ARG A 152 -24.84 -8.41 2.34
C ARG A 152 -24.34 -9.25 3.52
N ASP A 153 -23.78 -10.43 3.22
CA ASP A 153 -23.24 -11.38 4.20
C ASP A 153 -22.09 -12.14 3.52
N PRO A 154 -20.90 -11.49 3.37
CA PRO A 154 -19.76 -12.11 2.72
C PRO A 154 -19.28 -13.35 3.45
N VAL A 155 -18.94 -14.38 2.68
CA VAL A 155 -18.25 -15.54 3.23
C VAL A 155 -16.82 -15.15 3.55
N LYS A 156 -16.40 -15.41 4.78
CA LYS A 156 -15.01 -15.24 5.20
C LYS A 156 -14.16 -16.37 4.62
N ILE A 157 -13.23 -16.00 3.73
CA ILE A 157 -12.33 -16.95 3.08
C ILE A 157 -10.93 -16.71 3.62
N ALA A 158 -10.34 -17.74 4.21
CA ALA A 158 -8.94 -17.71 4.63
C ALA A 158 -8.02 -17.69 3.40
N ASP A 159 -7.15 -16.70 3.30
CA ASP A 159 -6.19 -16.54 2.20
C ASP A 159 -4.94 -17.42 2.36
N SER A 160 -4.80 -18.10 3.49
CA SER A 160 -3.70 -19.01 3.78
C SER A 160 -4.16 -20.21 4.59
N SER A 161 -3.51 -21.34 4.38
CA SER A 161 -3.56 -22.44 5.33
C SER A 161 -2.84 -22.06 6.63
N GLY A 162 -3.25 -22.67 7.76
CA GLY A 162 -2.60 -22.48 9.06
C GLY A 162 -3.05 -21.25 9.85
N LEU A 163 -4.08 -20.52 9.40
CA LEU A 163 -4.65 -19.43 10.19
C LEU A 163 -5.36 -19.94 11.44
N ASN A 164 -5.27 -19.17 12.51
CA ASN A 164 -6.01 -19.44 13.74
C ASN A 164 -7.52 -19.24 13.50
N GLN A 165 -8.34 -20.23 13.90
CA GLN A 165 -9.80 -20.18 13.77
C GLN A 165 -10.40 -18.93 14.40
N ARG A 166 -9.85 -18.47 15.53
CA ARG A 166 -10.32 -17.27 16.23
C ARG A 166 -10.13 -16.00 15.42
N ALA A 167 -9.09 -15.92 14.59
CA ALA A 167 -8.89 -14.80 13.67
C ALA A 167 -10.07 -14.64 12.72
N LEU A 168 -10.59 -15.76 12.18
CA LEU A 168 -11.80 -15.75 11.34
C LEU A 168 -13.06 -15.35 12.10
N GLU A 169 -13.18 -15.72 13.39
CA GLU A 169 -14.34 -15.38 14.22
C GLU A 169 -14.40 -13.90 14.56
N ASP A 170 -13.25 -13.30 14.89
CA ASP A 170 -13.13 -11.92 15.33
C ASP A 170 -13.03 -10.91 14.19
N THR A 171 -12.74 -11.34 12.95
CA THR A 171 -12.72 -10.50 11.75
C THR A 171 -14.10 -10.44 11.11
N ILE A 172 -14.62 -9.25 10.90
CA ILE A 172 -15.85 -8.98 10.13
C ILE A 172 -15.43 -8.42 8.77
N VAL A 173 -15.91 -9.04 7.68
CA VAL A 173 -15.58 -8.63 6.32
C VAL A 173 -16.78 -7.94 5.68
N VAL A 174 -16.56 -6.79 5.06
CA VAL A 174 -17.60 -5.96 4.43
C VAL A 174 -17.14 -5.59 3.02
N PRO A 175 -18.02 -5.54 2.01
CA PRO A 175 -17.66 -5.03 0.69
C PRO A 175 -17.22 -3.55 0.74
N TRP A 176 -16.19 -3.23 -0.04
CA TRP A 176 -15.75 -1.84 -0.24
C TRP A 176 -16.81 -1.02 -0.99
N ASN A 177 -16.89 0.28 -0.71
CA ASN A 177 -17.86 1.19 -1.31
C ASN A 177 -19.34 0.79 -1.09
N ASP A 178 -19.66 0.10 0.03
CA ASP A 178 -21.01 -0.34 0.39
C ASP A 178 -21.35 0.05 1.84
N LEU A 179 -21.85 1.29 2.05
CA LEU A 179 -22.22 1.80 3.36
C LEU A 179 -23.35 0.99 4.01
N ALA A 180 -24.33 0.54 3.22
CA ALA A 180 -25.45 -0.25 3.76
C ALA A 180 -25.00 -1.62 4.31
N ALA A 181 -23.95 -2.22 3.73
CA ALA A 181 -23.37 -3.43 4.27
C ALA A 181 -22.57 -3.15 5.55
N LEU A 182 -21.86 -2.01 5.61
CA LEU A 182 -21.15 -1.58 6.81
C LEU A 182 -22.09 -1.29 7.98
N GLU A 183 -23.15 -0.50 7.77
CA GLU A 183 -24.15 -0.20 8.79
C GLU A 183 -24.75 -1.47 9.38
N ARG A 184 -25.18 -2.40 8.52
CA ARG A 184 -25.71 -3.70 8.95
C ARG A 184 -24.69 -4.51 9.77
N ALA A 185 -23.42 -4.51 9.36
CA ALA A 185 -22.36 -5.23 10.10
C ALA A 185 -22.17 -4.64 11.50
N LEU A 186 -22.23 -3.31 11.62
CA LEU A 186 -22.16 -2.60 12.91
C LEU A 186 -23.36 -2.89 13.80
N GLU A 187 -24.56 -2.90 13.23
CA GLU A 187 -25.82 -3.23 13.95
C GLU A 187 -25.79 -4.68 14.45
N ASN A 188 -25.42 -5.64 13.60
CA ASN A 188 -25.35 -7.07 13.94
C ASN A 188 -24.30 -7.38 15.02
N HIS A 189 -23.29 -6.53 15.15
CA HIS A 189 -22.20 -6.68 16.11
C HIS A 189 -22.11 -5.52 17.10
N GLN A 190 -23.25 -4.93 17.45
CA GLN A 190 -23.32 -3.79 18.37
C GLN A 190 -22.54 -4.06 19.66
N GLY A 191 -21.68 -3.12 20.05
CA GLY A 191 -20.85 -3.21 21.25
C GLY A 191 -19.70 -4.23 21.19
N GLN A 192 -19.45 -4.91 20.07
CA GLN A 192 -18.39 -5.89 19.92
C GLN A 192 -17.23 -5.41 19.03
N VAL A 193 -17.44 -4.36 18.22
CA VAL A 193 -16.47 -3.86 17.25
C VAL A 193 -15.51 -2.88 17.92
N ALA A 194 -14.23 -3.24 17.97
CA ALA A 194 -13.15 -2.39 18.49
C ALA A 194 -12.75 -1.32 17.47
N ALA A 195 -12.69 -1.70 16.19
CA ALA A 195 -12.23 -0.81 15.12
C ALA A 195 -12.82 -1.17 13.76
N ILE A 196 -12.84 -0.17 12.88
CA ILE A 196 -12.93 -0.33 11.43
C ILE A 196 -11.56 0.03 10.86
N ILE A 197 -10.89 -0.92 10.20
CA ILE A 197 -9.62 -0.68 9.50
C ILE A 197 -9.86 -0.63 8.00
N THR A 198 -9.28 0.37 7.33
CA THR A 198 -9.42 0.56 5.88
C THR A 198 -8.17 1.17 5.27
N GLU A 199 -7.86 0.80 4.02
CA GLU A 199 -7.02 1.60 3.13
C GLU A 199 -7.82 2.84 2.68
N GLY A 200 -7.15 3.96 2.42
CA GLY A 200 -7.80 5.15 1.86
C GLY A 200 -8.10 5.01 0.36
N ILE A 201 -7.31 4.22 -0.33
CA ILE A 201 -7.49 3.77 -1.72
C ILE A 201 -7.14 2.28 -1.70
N MET A 202 -8.01 1.43 -2.23
CA MET A 202 -7.75 -0.01 -2.27
C MET A 202 -6.59 -0.31 -3.23
N ALA A 203 -5.37 -0.37 -2.71
CA ALA A 203 -4.14 -0.37 -3.51
C ALA A 203 -3.83 -1.70 -4.20
N ASN A 204 -4.31 -2.82 -3.64
CA ASN A 204 -3.88 -4.15 -4.06
C ASN A 204 -4.92 -4.91 -4.91
N MET A 205 -6.04 -4.27 -5.24
CA MET A 205 -7.13 -4.83 -6.06
C MET A 205 -7.55 -3.86 -7.17
N GLY A 206 -6.56 -3.29 -7.90
CA GLY A 206 -6.82 -2.47 -9.07
C GLY A 206 -6.80 -0.96 -8.82
N VAL A 207 -6.28 -0.51 -7.69
CA VAL A 207 -6.22 0.90 -7.28
C VAL A 207 -7.60 1.56 -7.33
N ILE A 208 -8.52 1.01 -6.54
CA ILE A 208 -9.92 1.45 -6.51
C ILE A 208 -10.08 2.60 -5.51
N PRO A 209 -10.44 3.82 -5.97
CA PRO A 209 -10.70 4.94 -5.07
C PRO A 209 -11.99 4.74 -4.27
N PRO A 210 -12.16 5.44 -3.14
CA PRO A 210 -13.44 5.51 -2.47
C PRO A 210 -14.44 6.28 -3.32
N LEU A 211 -15.72 5.93 -3.21
CA LEU A 211 -16.82 6.77 -3.73
C LEU A 211 -16.84 8.12 -2.98
N PRO A 212 -17.42 9.18 -3.56
CA PRO A 212 -17.58 10.45 -2.87
C PRO A 212 -18.21 10.27 -1.48
N ASP A 213 -17.64 10.94 -0.48
CA ASP A 213 -18.08 10.93 0.93
C ASP A 213 -18.05 9.56 1.63
N TYR A 214 -17.56 8.49 0.95
CA TYR A 214 -17.55 7.15 1.52
C TYR A 214 -16.70 7.07 2.80
N LEU A 215 -15.44 7.54 2.76
CA LEU A 215 -14.53 7.44 3.91
C LEU A 215 -14.94 8.31 5.09
N SER A 216 -15.45 9.51 4.84
CA SER A 216 -15.99 10.37 5.91
C SER A 216 -17.19 9.72 6.59
N THR A 217 -18.08 9.09 5.81
CA THR A 217 -19.22 8.34 6.37
C THR A 217 -18.75 7.10 7.16
N VAL A 218 -17.74 6.36 6.68
CA VAL A 218 -17.13 5.23 7.45
C VAL A 218 -16.59 5.72 8.79
N GLN A 219 -15.88 6.87 8.80
CA GLN A 219 -15.38 7.49 10.02
C GLN A 219 -16.51 7.86 10.98
N ASP A 220 -17.58 8.46 10.51
CA ASP A 220 -18.73 8.86 11.33
C ASP A 220 -19.50 7.65 11.88
N LEU A 221 -19.65 6.60 11.09
CA LEU A 221 -20.22 5.33 11.54
C LEU A 221 -19.36 4.68 12.63
N ALA A 222 -18.04 4.66 12.47
CA ALA A 222 -17.14 4.16 13.51
C ALA A 222 -17.36 4.93 14.82
N ARG A 223 -17.34 6.26 14.77
CA ARG A 223 -17.56 7.14 15.93
C ARG A 223 -18.92 6.90 16.59
N THR A 224 -19.98 6.80 15.80
CA THR A 224 -21.36 6.59 16.29
C THR A 224 -21.51 5.26 17.04
N HIS A 225 -20.81 4.21 16.59
CA HIS A 225 -20.83 2.89 17.22
C HIS A 225 -19.74 2.71 18.29
N GLY A 226 -18.95 3.75 18.57
CA GLY A 226 -17.85 3.71 19.54
C GLY A 226 -16.74 2.74 19.16
N ALA A 227 -16.53 2.52 17.86
CA ALA A 227 -15.40 1.83 17.30
C ALA A 227 -14.33 2.85 16.87
N LEU A 228 -13.05 2.47 16.87
CA LEU A 228 -11.99 3.32 16.36
C LEU A 228 -11.93 3.24 14.84
N PHE A 229 -11.70 4.39 14.19
CA PHE A 229 -11.42 4.47 12.75
C PHE A 229 -9.90 4.38 12.55
N ILE A 230 -9.42 3.29 11.93
CA ILE A 230 -8.01 3.05 11.62
C ILE A 230 -7.80 3.21 10.12
N LEU A 231 -6.96 4.15 9.71
CA LEU A 231 -6.59 4.36 8.31
C LEU A 231 -5.22 3.74 8.03
N ASP A 232 -5.20 2.76 7.14
CA ASP A 232 -3.96 2.14 6.68
C ASP A 232 -3.35 2.97 5.53
N GLU A 233 -2.37 3.77 5.88
CA GLU A 233 -1.58 4.62 4.99
C GLU A 233 -0.27 3.95 4.54
N THR A 234 -0.16 2.63 4.66
CA THR A 234 1.09 1.92 4.29
C THR A 234 1.50 2.17 2.84
N VAL A 235 0.55 2.32 1.92
CA VAL A 235 0.82 2.62 0.50
C VAL A 235 0.64 4.10 0.20
N THR A 236 -0.38 4.73 0.76
CA THR A 236 -0.83 6.08 0.45
C THR A 236 -0.12 7.18 1.23
N GLY A 237 0.36 6.87 2.44
CA GLY A 237 1.08 7.80 3.29
C GLY A 237 2.37 8.30 2.65
N PHE A 238 2.64 9.60 2.76
CA PHE A 238 3.79 10.26 2.16
C PHE A 238 3.90 10.07 0.63
N ARG A 239 2.78 9.74 -0.02
CA ARG A 239 2.68 9.52 -1.46
C ARG A 239 1.62 10.36 -2.14
N ILE A 240 0.36 10.25 -1.68
CA ILE A 240 -0.77 10.99 -2.27
C ILE A 240 -0.68 12.47 -1.90
N ALA A 241 -0.32 12.74 -0.66
CA ALA A 241 -0.05 14.07 -0.10
C ALA A 241 0.97 13.89 1.04
N PRO A 242 1.55 14.97 1.59
CA PRO A 242 2.41 14.89 2.78
C PRO A 242 1.81 14.08 3.92
N GLY A 243 0.54 14.28 4.25
CA GLY A 243 -0.18 13.54 5.27
C GLY A 243 -0.95 12.32 4.74
N GLY A 244 -0.75 11.91 3.49
CA GLY A 244 -1.43 10.74 2.89
C GLY A 244 -2.88 10.99 2.52
N CYS A 245 -3.69 9.92 2.51
CA CYS A 245 -5.11 9.97 2.21
C CYS A 245 -5.91 10.76 3.25
N GLN A 246 -5.51 10.76 4.52
CA GLN A 246 -6.20 11.55 5.53
C GLN A 246 -6.17 13.06 5.22
N GLN A 247 -5.06 13.57 4.69
CA GLN A 247 -4.98 14.94 4.24
C GLN A 247 -5.78 15.15 2.93
N HIS A 248 -5.64 14.22 1.98
CA HIS A 248 -6.29 14.31 0.67
C HIS A 248 -7.82 14.29 0.75
N TYR A 249 -8.37 13.41 1.60
CA TYR A 249 -9.82 13.26 1.81
C TYR A 249 -10.34 13.99 3.06
N GLN A 250 -9.51 14.78 3.74
CA GLN A 250 -9.88 15.54 4.95
C GLN A 250 -10.47 14.67 6.07
N LEU A 251 -9.77 13.57 6.39
CA LEU A 251 -10.17 12.61 7.40
C LEU A 251 -9.44 12.84 8.73
N GLU A 252 -10.06 12.43 9.83
CA GLU A 252 -9.50 12.49 11.18
C GLU A 252 -9.49 11.07 11.80
N PRO A 253 -8.61 10.15 11.34
CA PRO A 253 -8.56 8.81 11.89
C PRO A 253 -8.10 8.83 13.35
N ASP A 254 -8.62 7.89 14.14
CA ASP A 254 -8.20 7.65 15.52
C ASP A 254 -6.78 7.07 15.59
N LEU A 255 -6.45 6.20 14.63
CA LEU A 255 -5.13 5.61 14.41
C LEU A 255 -4.81 5.58 12.92
N SER A 256 -3.53 5.74 12.57
CA SER A 256 -3.04 5.57 11.19
C SER A 256 -1.78 4.73 11.16
N ILE A 257 -1.59 3.97 10.08
CA ILE A 257 -0.46 3.05 9.89
C ILE A 257 0.37 3.54 8.71
N PHE A 258 1.70 3.63 8.89
CA PHE A 258 2.65 4.05 7.87
C PHE A 258 3.74 3.01 7.68
N GLY A 259 4.22 2.87 6.45
CA GLY A 259 5.32 1.99 6.08
C GLY A 259 5.86 2.40 4.72
N LYS A 260 6.43 1.44 3.97
CA LYS A 260 6.87 1.65 2.57
C LYS A 260 7.56 3.00 2.32
N ALA A 261 6.81 4.01 1.81
CA ALA A 261 7.32 5.34 1.51
C ALA A 261 7.97 6.03 2.73
N LEU A 262 7.56 5.74 3.95
CA LEU A 262 8.21 6.24 5.17
C LEU A 262 9.71 5.89 5.18
N GLY A 263 10.03 4.64 4.86
CA GLY A 263 11.39 4.10 4.97
C GLY A 263 12.28 4.32 3.75
N ALA A 264 11.71 4.77 2.61
CA ALA A 264 12.44 4.93 1.34
C ALA A 264 13.31 3.71 0.98
N GLY A 265 12.74 2.49 1.13
CA GLY A 265 13.39 1.21 0.83
C GLY A 265 13.97 0.49 2.07
N LEU A 266 14.08 1.13 3.21
CA LEU A 266 14.56 0.52 4.46
C LEU A 266 13.39 0.02 5.33
N PRO A 267 13.61 -1.03 6.16
CA PRO A 267 12.60 -1.58 7.04
C PRO A 267 12.34 -0.61 8.21
N VAL A 268 11.30 0.18 8.07
CA VAL A 268 10.71 1.01 9.11
C VAL A 268 9.24 1.22 8.83
N ALA A 269 8.44 1.14 9.86
CA ALA A 269 7.02 1.45 9.86
C ALA A 269 6.67 2.22 11.14
N ALA A 270 5.50 2.82 11.16
CA ALA A 270 4.97 3.48 12.34
C ALA A 270 3.45 3.30 12.40
N PHE A 271 2.91 3.29 13.60
CA PHE A 271 1.51 3.59 13.82
C PHE A 271 1.41 4.82 14.72
N VAL A 272 0.47 5.67 14.39
CA VAL A 272 0.28 6.96 15.02
C VAL A 272 -1.20 7.13 15.40
N GLY A 273 -1.51 8.05 16.27
CA GLY A 273 -2.90 8.32 16.60
C GLY A 273 -3.07 9.33 17.71
N ARG A 274 -4.32 9.50 18.09
CA ARG A 274 -4.71 10.39 19.18
C ARG A 274 -4.00 10.02 20.48
N SER A 275 -3.54 11.04 21.22
CA SER A 275 -2.70 10.85 22.41
C SER A 275 -3.35 9.92 23.44
N GLU A 276 -4.63 10.12 23.73
CA GLU A 276 -5.35 9.32 24.74
C GLU A 276 -5.48 7.83 24.36
N ILE A 277 -5.54 7.50 23.07
CA ILE A 277 -5.56 6.13 22.59
C ILE A 277 -4.17 5.51 22.68
N MET A 278 -3.16 6.24 22.22
CA MET A 278 -1.77 5.78 22.18
C MET A 278 -1.14 5.65 23.57
N GLU A 279 -1.63 6.39 24.57
CA GLU A 279 -1.21 6.26 26.00
C GLU A 279 -1.63 4.92 26.63
N SER A 280 -2.52 4.15 26.00
CA SER A 280 -2.78 2.75 26.39
C SER A 280 -1.56 1.83 26.23
N LEU A 281 -0.56 2.24 25.41
CA LEU A 281 0.72 1.55 25.27
C LEU A 281 1.60 1.77 26.50
N SER A 282 1.50 0.89 27.49
CA SER A 282 2.22 1.02 28.76
C SER A 282 2.48 -0.34 29.42
N TRP A 283 3.36 -0.37 30.41
CA TRP A 283 3.49 -1.52 31.29
C TRP A 283 2.19 -1.73 32.08
N GLY A 284 1.60 -2.91 31.93
CA GLY A 284 0.29 -3.22 32.52
C GLY A 284 -0.90 -2.89 31.62
N GLY A 285 -0.67 -2.18 30.51
CA GLY A 285 -1.64 -1.92 29.43
C GLY A 285 -1.37 -2.75 28.18
N VAL A 286 -1.49 -2.11 27.02
CA VAL A 286 -1.16 -2.75 25.74
C VAL A 286 0.35 -2.80 25.55
N LEU A 287 0.88 -3.99 25.26
CA LEU A 287 2.32 -4.20 25.09
C LEU A 287 2.68 -4.24 23.60
N HIS A 288 3.75 -3.51 23.25
CA HIS A 288 4.38 -3.52 21.93
C HIS A 288 5.90 -3.59 22.09
N TYR A 289 6.49 -4.68 21.58
CA TYR A 289 7.93 -4.94 21.63
C TYR A 289 8.50 -5.21 20.25
N GLY A 290 9.81 -4.97 20.10
CA GLY A 290 10.58 -5.35 18.92
C GLY A 290 12.01 -4.86 19.02
N THR A 291 12.99 -5.75 18.96
CA THR A 291 14.41 -5.41 19.00
C THR A 291 14.81 -4.45 17.90
N GLN A 292 14.17 -4.58 16.72
CA GLN A 292 14.46 -3.75 15.55
C GLN A 292 13.55 -2.52 15.43
N ASN A 293 12.59 -2.35 16.34
CA ASN A 293 11.75 -1.15 16.34
C ASN A 293 12.63 0.08 16.52
N ALA A 294 12.43 1.10 15.71
CA ALA A 294 13.27 2.28 15.67
C ALA A 294 14.77 1.99 15.38
N SER A 295 15.06 0.96 14.55
CA SER A 295 16.41 0.74 14.03
C SER A 295 16.97 2.03 13.41
N ARG A 296 18.18 2.43 13.79
CA ARG A 296 18.76 3.70 13.30
C ARG A 296 18.91 3.75 11.79
N VAL A 297 19.20 2.62 11.16
CA VAL A 297 19.28 2.53 9.69
C VAL A 297 17.94 2.94 9.06
N GLY A 298 16.82 2.41 9.55
CA GLY A 298 15.48 2.78 9.10
C GLY A 298 15.13 4.23 9.46
N LEU A 299 15.44 4.69 10.67
CA LEU A 299 15.13 6.04 11.12
C LEU A 299 15.94 7.12 10.39
N PHE A 300 17.23 6.89 10.11
CA PHE A 300 18.05 7.84 9.35
C PHE A 300 17.54 7.96 7.90
N SER A 301 17.15 6.82 7.29
CA SER A 301 16.48 6.85 5.99
C SER A 301 15.17 7.62 6.06
N ALA A 302 14.29 7.31 7.02
CA ALA A 302 13.01 8.00 7.19
C ALA A 302 13.19 9.51 7.40
N ARG A 303 14.14 9.91 8.25
CA ARG A 303 14.49 11.33 8.48
C ARG A 303 14.87 12.03 7.18
N ALA A 304 15.84 11.48 6.45
CA ALA A 304 16.31 12.06 5.19
C ALA A 304 15.20 12.12 4.14
N ASN A 305 14.39 11.07 4.06
CA ASN A 305 13.25 11.00 3.16
C ASN A 305 12.17 12.05 3.50
N LEU A 306 11.71 12.11 4.75
CA LEU A 306 10.69 13.07 5.19
C LEU A 306 11.17 14.51 5.06
N GLN A 307 12.46 14.79 5.25
CA GLN A 307 13.04 16.11 5.00
C GLN A 307 12.96 16.52 3.53
N VAL A 308 13.19 15.58 2.59
CA VAL A 308 13.02 15.87 1.16
C VAL A 308 11.56 16.01 0.78
N LEU A 309 10.69 15.12 1.29
CA LEU A 309 9.25 15.18 1.02
C LEU A 309 8.58 16.44 1.59
N GLY A 310 9.08 16.96 2.70
CA GLY A 310 8.59 18.18 3.34
C GLY A 310 9.28 19.48 2.87
N ASP A 311 10.20 19.41 1.91
CA ASP A 311 10.85 20.56 1.31
C ASP A 311 10.02 21.08 0.12
N ASP A 312 9.35 22.21 0.28
CA ASP A 312 8.51 22.80 -0.76
C ASP A 312 9.28 23.06 -2.07
N ASN A 313 10.60 23.30 -2.00
CA ASN A 313 11.42 23.51 -3.19
C ASN A 313 11.69 22.21 -3.97
N ALA A 314 11.58 21.06 -3.34
CA ALA A 314 11.74 19.77 -4.02
C ALA A 314 10.53 19.39 -4.88
N ASN A 315 9.35 19.99 -4.63
CA ASN A 315 8.12 19.81 -5.39
C ASN A 315 7.72 18.33 -5.64
N VAL A 316 8.08 17.42 -4.71
CA VAL A 316 7.97 15.96 -4.91
C VAL A 316 6.54 15.56 -5.27
N PHE A 317 5.55 16.03 -4.51
CA PHE A 317 4.16 15.66 -4.73
C PHE A 317 3.63 16.21 -6.05
N GLN A 318 3.89 17.47 -6.37
CA GLN A 318 3.48 18.07 -7.63
C GLN A 318 4.09 17.33 -8.83
N HIS A 319 5.37 16.99 -8.76
CA HIS A 319 6.07 16.23 -9.80
C HIS A 319 5.46 14.85 -9.97
N THR A 320 5.33 14.07 -8.90
CA THR A 320 4.81 12.69 -8.97
C THR A 320 3.36 12.63 -9.48
N TRP A 321 2.53 13.61 -9.14
CA TRP A 321 1.18 13.75 -9.67
C TRP A 321 1.21 14.05 -11.17
N SER A 322 2.01 15.02 -11.61
CA SER A 322 2.13 15.39 -13.03
C SER A 322 2.61 14.22 -13.91
N ILE A 323 3.60 13.45 -13.45
CA ILE A 323 4.07 12.24 -14.14
C ILE A 323 2.96 11.18 -14.18
N GLY A 324 2.25 10.97 -13.06
CA GLY A 324 1.13 10.02 -13.00
C GLY A 324 0.01 10.37 -13.96
N GLU A 325 -0.45 11.60 -13.96
CA GLU A 325 -1.50 12.09 -14.87
C GLU A 325 -1.10 11.97 -16.35
N ARG A 326 0.15 12.35 -16.70
CA ARG A 326 0.67 12.20 -18.06
C ARG A 326 0.66 10.75 -18.50
N LEU A 327 1.14 9.83 -17.66
CA LEU A 327 1.20 8.41 -17.99
C LEU A 327 -0.20 7.80 -18.12
N VAL A 328 -1.09 8.06 -17.17
CA VAL A 328 -2.46 7.55 -17.16
C VAL A 328 -3.21 8.01 -18.41
N ASN A 329 -3.14 9.30 -18.75
CA ASN A 329 -3.79 9.85 -19.94
C ASN A 329 -3.23 9.21 -21.23
N GLY A 330 -1.91 9.09 -21.35
CA GLY A 330 -1.29 8.47 -22.50
C GLY A 330 -1.62 6.97 -22.68
N LEU A 331 -1.72 6.23 -21.56
CA LEU A 331 -2.16 4.83 -21.55
C LEU A 331 -3.63 4.70 -22.02
N GLN A 332 -4.52 5.57 -21.53
CA GLN A 332 -5.93 5.59 -21.96
C GLN A 332 -6.06 5.89 -23.46
N GLU A 333 -5.27 6.83 -23.98
CA GLU A 333 -5.21 7.13 -25.42
C GLU A 333 -4.71 5.92 -26.22
N ALA A 334 -3.63 5.26 -25.80
CA ALA A 334 -3.09 4.08 -26.44
C ALA A 334 -4.12 2.94 -26.52
N PHE A 335 -4.88 2.68 -25.45
CA PHE A 335 -5.95 1.67 -25.45
C PHE A 335 -7.10 2.05 -26.38
N LYS A 336 -7.45 3.33 -26.45
CA LYS A 336 -8.48 3.84 -27.38
C LYS A 336 -8.04 3.71 -28.85
N GLU A 337 -6.82 4.13 -29.18
CA GLU A 337 -6.23 4.04 -30.52
C GLU A 337 -6.18 2.60 -31.03
N THR A 338 -5.78 1.67 -30.20
CA THR A 338 -5.64 0.24 -30.50
C THR A 338 -6.95 -0.54 -30.33
N LYS A 339 -8.03 0.11 -29.91
CA LYS A 339 -9.34 -0.52 -29.61
C LYS A 339 -9.23 -1.64 -28.58
N THR A 340 -8.29 -1.54 -27.66
CA THR A 340 -8.09 -2.50 -26.58
C THR A 340 -9.10 -2.29 -25.46
N SER A 341 -9.80 -3.36 -25.05
CA SER A 341 -10.72 -3.31 -23.92
C SER A 341 -9.93 -3.30 -22.60
N ALA A 342 -9.47 -2.13 -22.19
CA ALA A 342 -8.78 -1.89 -20.93
C ALA A 342 -9.07 -0.48 -20.43
N ILE A 343 -8.96 -0.30 -19.12
CA ILE A 343 -9.02 1.00 -18.45
C ILE A 343 -7.75 1.20 -17.61
N VAL A 344 -7.43 2.45 -17.34
CA VAL A 344 -6.45 2.81 -16.32
C VAL A 344 -7.19 3.57 -15.23
N GLN A 345 -7.13 3.09 -14.01
CA GLN A 345 -7.72 3.81 -12.87
C GLN A 345 -6.71 3.99 -11.75
N GLY A 346 -6.92 5.03 -10.94
CA GLY A 346 -6.00 5.38 -9.87
C GLY A 346 -6.23 6.79 -9.34
N VAL A 347 -5.31 7.24 -8.50
CA VAL A 347 -5.31 8.58 -7.89
C VAL A 347 -3.89 9.14 -7.95
N GLY A 348 -3.68 10.15 -8.78
CA GLY A 348 -2.41 10.85 -8.92
C GLY A 348 -1.21 9.91 -9.18
N PRO A 349 -0.28 9.78 -8.20
CA PRO A 349 0.92 8.97 -8.37
C PRO A 349 0.71 7.45 -8.24
N MET A 350 -0.53 6.98 -8.10
CA MET A 350 -0.89 5.56 -8.00
C MET A 350 -1.89 5.19 -9.06
N PHE A 351 -1.61 4.14 -9.83
CA PHE A 351 -2.49 3.68 -10.89
C PHE A 351 -2.40 2.17 -11.10
N GLN A 352 -3.38 1.61 -11.84
CA GLN A 352 -3.34 0.24 -12.34
C GLN A 352 -4.07 0.14 -13.69
N ILE A 353 -3.53 -0.72 -14.57
CA ILE A 353 -4.12 -1.10 -15.85
C ILE A 353 -5.03 -2.31 -15.63
N LEU A 354 -6.28 -2.20 -16.02
CA LEU A 354 -7.27 -3.25 -15.87
C LEU A 354 -7.84 -3.64 -17.25
N PHE A 355 -7.55 -4.86 -17.69
CA PHE A 355 -8.17 -5.42 -18.90
C PHE A 355 -9.61 -5.82 -18.60
N THR A 356 -10.55 -5.00 -19.03
CA THR A 356 -11.98 -5.15 -18.78
C THR A 356 -12.81 -4.43 -19.83
N LYS A 357 -14.09 -4.77 -19.94
CA LYS A 357 -15.08 -4.04 -20.76
C LYS A 357 -15.88 -3.03 -19.92
N GLN A 358 -15.68 -3.01 -18.62
CA GLN A 358 -16.34 -2.05 -17.74
C GLN A 358 -15.72 -0.66 -17.89
N ALA A 359 -16.52 0.38 -17.67
CA ALA A 359 -16.03 1.76 -17.66
C ALA A 359 -15.21 2.08 -16.41
N GLU A 360 -15.47 1.40 -15.30
CA GLU A 360 -14.78 1.50 -14.03
C GLU A 360 -14.92 0.19 -13.23
N ILE A 361 -14.04 -0.05 -12.29
CA ILE A 361 -14.12 -1.12 -11.27
C ILE A 361 -14.24 -0.43 -9.91
N ARG A 362 -15.32 -0.69 -9.17
CA ARG A 362 -15.66 0.03 -7.94
C ARG A 362 -15.40 -0.72 -6.66
N ASP A 363 -15.23 -2.04 -6.74
CA ASP A 363 -14.97 -2.87 -5.58
C ASP A 363 -14.24 -4.18 -5.94
N TYR A 364 -13.88 -4.92 -4.91
CA TYR A 364 -13.20 -6.21 -5.01
C TYR A 364 -14.00 -7.25 -5.84
N ARG A 365 -15.33 -7.28 -5.71
CA ARG A 365 -16.17 -8.26 -6.43
C ARG A 365 -16.24 -7.97 -7.92
N GLU A 366 -16.32 -6.69 -8.30
CA GLU A 366 -16.22 -6.27 -9.69
C GLU A 366 -14.82 -6.58 -10.26
N PHE A 367 -13.75 -6.37 -9.48
CA PHE A 367 -12.40 -6.77 -9.87
C PHE A 367 -12.32 -8.27 -10.14
N CYS A 368 -12.81 -9.10 -9.23
CA CYS A 368 -12.80 -10.56 -9.39
C CYS A 368 -13.65 -11.05 -10.56
N ALA A 369 -14.78 -10.37 -10.86
CA ALA A 369 -15.72 -10.77 -11.89
C ALA A 369 -15.34 -10.33 -13.30
N PHE A 370 -14.75 -9.14 -13.44
CA PHE A 370 -14.68 -8.47 -14.72
C PHE A 370 -13.28 -8.17 -15.23
N VAL A 371 -12.24 -8.34 -14.39
CA VAL A 371 -10.85 -8.09 -14.79
C VAL A 371 -10.18 -9.35 -15.31
N ASP A 372 -9.69 -9.30 -16.55
CA ASP A 372 -8.88 -10.36 -17.16
C ASP A 372 -7.43 -10.27 -16.66
N ARG A 373 -7.17 -10.99 -15.58
CA ARG A 373 -5.87 -11.00 -14.89
C ARG A 373 -4.78 -11.72 -15.67
N ASP A 374 -5.16 -12.71 -16.48
CA ASP A 374 -4.20 -13.45 -17.29
C ASP A 374 -3.73 -12.63 -18.48
N ARG A 375 -4.64 -11.87 -19.08
CA ARG A 375 -4.29 -10.92 -20.14
C ARG A 375 -3.36 -9.80 -19.65
N TYR A 376 -3.62 -9.27 -18.46
CA TYR A 376 -2.73 -8.32 -17.82
C TYR A 376 -1.32 -8.90 -17.62
N ARG A 377 -1.22 -10.14 -17.11
CA ARG A 377 0.06 -10.79 -16.90
C ARG A 377 0.85 -10.96 -18.22
N ARG A 378 0.19 -11.42 -19.27
CA ARG A 378 0.84 -11.52 -20.61
C ARG A 378 1.30 -10.15 -21.12
N PHE A 379 0.46 -9.12 -20.94
CA PHE A 379 0.81 -7.75 -21.32
C PHE A 379 2.08 -7.25 -20.58
N VAL A 380 2.16 -7.45 -19.28
CA VAL A 380 3.33 -7.05 -18.49
C VAL A 380 4.58 -7.86 -18.87
N HIS A 381 4.42 -9.16 -19.17
CA HIS A 381 5.54 -9.98 -19.66
C HIS A 381 6.07 -9.48 -21.03
N ALA A 382 5.18 -9.06 -21.93
CA ALA A 382 5.60 -8.43 -23.17
C ALA A 382 6.33 -7.10 -22.93
N LEU A 383 5.84 -6.26 -22.00
CA LEU A 383 6.48 -5.01 -21.64
C LEU A 383 7.92 -5.18 -21.11
N PHE A 384 8.24 -6.29 -20.43
CA PHE A 384 9.62 -6.56 -20.01
C PHE A 384 10.59 -6.65 -21.19
N GLN A 385 10.15 -7.20 -22.33
CA GLN A 385 10.98 -7.28 -23.54
C GLN A 385 11.26 -5.91 -24.14
N HIS A 386 10.44 -4.90 -23.79
CA HIS A 386 10.56 -3.50 -24.21
C HIS A 386 11.17 -2.59 -23.11
N GLY A 387 11.80 -3.18 -22.08
CA GLY A 387 12.47 -2.40 -21.02
C GLY A 387 11.56 -1.71 -20.02
N ILE A 388 10.32 -2.18 -19.85
CA ILE A 388 9.37 -1.63 -18.86
C ILE A 388 9.11 -2.66 -17.77
N TYR A 389 9.33 -2.26 -16.52
CA TYR A 389 9.09 -3.09 -15.34
C TYR A 389 7.81 -2.66 -14.61
N MET A 390 6.81 -3.53 -14.66
CA MET A 390 5.59 -3.46 -13.86
C MET A 390 5.39 -4.77 -13.10
N THR A 391 4.62 -4.74 -11.99
CA THR A 391 4.30 -5.98 -11.28
C THR A 391 3.44 -6.90 -12.15
N PRO A 392 3.74 -8.21 -12.24
CA PRO A 392 2.89 -9.15 -12.97
C PRO A 392 1.58 -9.50 -12.24
N ALA A 393 1.45 -9.07 -10.98
CA ALA A 393 0.21 -9.25 -10.21
C ALA A 393 -0.80 -8.16 -10.56
N SER A 394 -1.84 -8.51 -11.29
CA SER A 394 -2.84 -7.59 -11.87
C SER A 394 -3.59 -6.69 -10.88
N GLY A 395 -3.63 -7.05 -9.61
CA GLY A 395 -4.26 -6.23 -8.58
C GLY A 395 -3.36 -5.16 -7.98
N LEU A 396 -2.04 -5.38 -7.99
CA LEU A 396 -1.08 -4.50 -7.32
C LEU A 396 -0.87 -3.19 -8.08
N HIS A 397 -0.74 -2.13 -7.30
CA HIS A 397 -0.52 -0.77 -7.80
C HIS A 397 0.82 -0.58 -8.50
N SER A 398 0.82 0.24 -9.54
CA SER A 398 1.99 0.94 -10.07
C SER A 398 2.06 2.34 -9.48
N VAL A 399 3.27 2.90 -9.39
CA VAL A 399 3.49 4.21 -8.77
C VAL A 399 4.53 5.04 -9.51
N THR A 400 4.43 6.35 -9.37
CA THR A 400 5.47 7.29 -9.79
C THR A 400 6.40 7.65 -8.62
N SER A 401 7.58 8.16 -8.95
CA SER A 401 8.56 8.69 -8.00
C SER A 401 9.15 10.00 -8.49
N LEU A 402 9.88 10.70 -7.62
CA LEU A 402 10.62 11.92 -7.98
C LEU A 402 11.64 11.68 -9.10
N ALA A 403 12.14 10.46 -9.26
CA ALA A 403 13.15 10.12 -10.24
C ALA A 403 12.60 9.88 -11.66
N HIS A 404 11.30 9.67 -11.82
CA HIS A 404 10.70 9.52 -13.15
C HIS A 404 10.67 10.84 -13.91
N SER A 405 11.02 10.79 -15.18
CA SER A 405 11.01 11.92 -16.10
C SER A 405 9.85 11.86 -17.10
N PRO A 406 9.53 12.96 -17.79
CA PRO A 406 8.61 12.92 -18.92
C PRO A 406 9.06 11.98 -20.04
N GLU A 407 10.35 11.82 -20.26
CA GLU A 407 10.96 10.92 -21.23
C GLU A 407 10.68 9.46 -20.88
N ASP A 408 10.76 9.08 -19.60
CA ASP A 408 10.39 7.73 -19.13
C ASP A 408 8.90 7.41 -19.43
N VAL A 409 8.04 8.43 -19.35
CA VAL A 409 6.63 8.27 -19.73
C VAL A 409 6.51 8.04 -21.24
N ASP A 410 7.20 8.85 -22.06
CA ASP A 410 7.14 8.74 -23.51
C ASP A 410 7.68 7.40 -24.02
N ASP A 411 8.80 6.92 -23.47
CA ASP A 411 9.37 5.60 -23.77
C ASP A 411 8.40 4.47 -23.36
N THR A 412 7.75 4.60 -22.20
CA THR A 412 6.74 3.63 -21.74
C THR A 412 5.54 3.60 -22.68
N LEU A 413 5.04 4.75 -23.10
CA LEU A 413 3.88 4.83 -24.01
C LEU A 413 4.21 4.29 -25.40
N LEU A 414 5.45 4.46 -25.86
CA LEU A 414 5.92 3.86 -27.11
C LEU A 414 5.91 2.32 -27.00
N ALA A 415 6.54 1.77 -25.96
CA ALA A 415 6.55 0.33 -25.69
C ALA A 415 5.13 -0.26 -25.59
N VAL A 416 4.24 0.43 -24.86
CA VAL A 416 2.83 0.01 -24.74
C VAL A 416 2.15 -0.06 -26.11
N ARG A 417 2.31 0.97 -26.98
CA ARG A 417 1.72 0.96 -28.32
C ARG A 417 2.25 -0.19 -29.18
N GLU A 418 3.56 -0.45 -29.12
CA GLU A 418 4.17 -1.57 -29.85
C GLU A 418 3.59 -2.92 -29.43
N VAL A 419 3.55 -3.19 -28.12
CA VAL A 419 2.96 -4.43 -27.56
C VAL A 419 1.49 -4.58 -27.96
N LEU A 420 0.71 -3.49 -27.92
CA LEU A 420 -0.71 -3.52 -28.27
C LEU A 420 -0.94 -3.78 -29.76
N LEU A 421 -0.17 -3.14 -30.65
CA LEU A 421 -0.30 -3.28 -32.09
C LEU A 421 0.17 -4.64 -32.62
N ASN A 422 1.22 -5.20 -32.00
CA ASN A 422 1.77 -6.51 -32.32
C ASN A 422 0.93 -7.67 -31.77
N GLY A 423 0.01 -7.41 -30.85
CA GLY A 423 -0.84 -8.42 -30.22
C GLY A 423 -0.08 -9.37 -29.28
N GLU A 424 1.07 -8.97 -28.76
CA GLU A 424 1.97 -9.80 -27.93
C GLU A 424 1.35 -10.24 -26.59
N TYR A 425 0.21 -9.68 -26.24
CA TYR A 425 -0.52 -9.92 -24.98
C TYR A 425 -1.85 -10.70 -25.18
N ALA A 426 -2.21 -11.08 -26.41
CA ALA A 426 -3.49 -11.67 -26.75
C ALA A 426 -3.67 -13.13 -26.24
#